data_d61df0b4f28cf77ae9d119be15cfd556
#
_entry.id   d61df0b4f28cf77ae9d119be15cfd556
#
_cell.length_a   1.000
_cell.length_b   1.000
_cell.length_c   1.000
_cell.angle_alpha   90.00
_cell.angle_beta   90.00
_cell.angle_gamma   90.00
#
_symmetry.space_group_name_H-M   'P 1'
#
loop_
_entity.id
_entity.type
_entity.pdbx_description
1 polymer ?
#
loop_
_entity_poly.entity_id
_entity_poly.type
_entity_poly.pdbx_seq_one_letter_code
_entity_poly.pdbx_strand_id
1 'polypeptide(L)' 'MSDPFVFPDDIIDRLKEDKIIWENYQRFSDAYKRIRIAYIEAARKRPEEFEKRLNNFINKTKDNKIIAGFGGIDKYY' A
#
# COMPACT_ATOMS: atom_id res chain seq x y z
N MET A 1 18.04 -5.72 15.16
CA MET A 1 18.35 -4.76 14.09
C MET A 1 17.10 -4.34 13.37
N SER A 2 16.95 -3.07 13.14
CA SER A 2 15.75 -2.60 12.50
C SER A 2 15.68 -3.00 11.04
N ASP A 3 14.47 -3.06 10.54
CA ASP A 3 14.19 -3.38 9.17
C ASP A 3 14.64 -2.21 8.28
N PRO A 4 15.42 -2.48 7.23
CA PRO A 4 15.88 -1.42 6.34
C PRO A 4 14.81 -0.93 5.36
N PHE A 5 13.62 -1.50 5.38
CA PHE A 5 12.58 -1.09 4.45
C PHE A 5 12.18 0.36 4.70
N VAL A 6 12.16 1.15 3.64
CA VAL A 6 11.78 2.56 3.70
C VAL A 6 10.52 2.78 2.87
N PHE A 7 9.52 3.40 3.47
CA PHE A 7 8.29 3.72 2.76
C PHE A 7 8.53 4.97 1.90
N PRO A 8 8.29 4.89 0.59
CA PRO A 8 8.52 6.04 -0.30
C PRO A 8 7.62 7.22 0.04
N ASP A 9 8.20 8.41 0.10
CA ASP A 9 7.46 9.60 0.49
C ASP A 9 6.32 9.91 -0.47
N ASP A 10 6.54 9.72 -1.76
CA ASP A 10 5.51 10.05 -2.74
C ASP A 10 4.28 9.17 -2.60
N ILE A 11 4.46 7.89 -2.28
CA ILE A 11 3.34 7.00 -2.04
C ILE A 11 2.62 7.39 -0.75
N ILE A 12 3.39 7.66 0.30
CA ILE A 12 2.81 8.07 1.57
C ILE A 12 2.04 9.37 1.43
N ASP A 13 2.59 10.32 0.68
CA ASP A 13 1.91 11.60 0.46
C ASP A 13 0.57 11.40 -0.25
N ARG A 14 0.51 10.49 -1.22
CA ARG A 14 -0.75 10.20 -1.89
C ARG A 14 -1.77 9.64 -0.92
N LEU A 15 -1.35 8.79 0.00
CA LEU A 15 -2.25 8.24 1.01
C LEU A 15 -2.74 9.30 1.98
N LYS A 16 -1.91 10.28 2.28
CA LYS A 16 -2.26 11.34 3.22
C LYS A 16 -3.20 12.39 2.63
N GLU A 17 -3.36 12.41 1.31
CA GLU A 17 -4.24 13.40 0.67
C GLU A 17 -5.68 13.24 1.08
N ASP A 18 -6.09 12.04 1.48
CA ASP A 18 -7.45 11.76 1.93
C ASP A 18 -7.38 11.23 3.35
N LYS A 19 -8.06 11.92 4.25
CA LYS A 19 -8.02 11.57 5.67
C LYS A 19 -8.54 10.15 5.91
N ILE A 20 -9.60 9.77 5.21
CA ILE A 20 -10.19 8.44 5.38
C ILE A 20 -9.21 7.37 4.91
N ILE A 21 -8.58 7.59 3.78
CA ILE A 21 -7.59 6.65 3.26
C ILE A 21 -6.44 6.53 4.24
N TRP A 22 -5.94 7.66 4.73
CA TRP A 22 -4.81 7.65 5.65
C TRP A 22 -5.15 6.91 6.95
N GLU A 23 -6.33 7.14 7.50
CA GLU A 23 -6.75 6.46 8.70
C GLU A 23 -6.87 4.94 8.48
N ASN A 24 -7.46 4.56 7.36
CA ASN A 24 -7.59 3.13 7.05
C ASN A 24 -6.23 2.47 6.83
N TYR A 25 -5.33 3.19 6.16
CA TYR A 25 -3.99 2.69 5.94
C TYR A 25 -3.26 2.41 7.25
N GLN A 26 -3.41 3.31 8.22
CA GLN A 26 -2.73 3.16 9.50
C GLN A 26 -3.21 1.96 10.28
N ARG A 27 -4.41 1.46 9.99
CA ARG A 27 -4.96 0.29 10.65
C ARG A 27 -4.41 -1.02 10.11
N PHE A 28 -3.80 -1.00 8.94
CA PHE A 28 -3.22 -2.22 8.38
C PHE A 28 -2.03 -2.66 9.23
N SER A 29 -1.77 -3.97 9.20
CA SER A 29 -0.57 -4.48 9.87
C SER A 29 0.68 -3.99 9.13
N ASP A 30 1.80 -3.97 9.84
CA ASP A 30 3.06 -3.58 9.22
C ASP A 30 3.43 -4.49 8.07
N ALA A 31 3.19 -5.79 8.23
CA ALA A 31 3.50 -6.75 7.17
C ALA A 31 2.68 -6.46 5.92
N TYR A 32 1.40 -6.17 6.06
CA TYR A 32 0.55 -5.88 4.92
C TYR A 32 1.00 -4.59 4.22
N LYS A 33 1.29 -3.55 5.00
CA LYS A 33 1.77 -2.28 4.43
C LYS A 33 3.02 -2.50 3.60
N ARG A 34 3.98 -3.25 4.14
CA ARG A 34 5.24 -3.49 3.44
C ARG A 34 5.04 -4.28 2.16
N ILE A 35 4.21 -5.30 2.21
CA ILE A 35 3.95 -6.12 1.02
C ILE A 35 3.31 -5.29 -0.07
N ARG A 36 2.30 -4.50 0.25
CA ARG A 36 1.61 -3.71 -0.76
C ARG A 36 2.48 -2.58 -1.30
N ILE A 37 3.23 -1.92 -0.44
CA ILE A 37 4.13 -0.86 -0.89
C ILE A 37 5.24 -1.43 -1.77
N ALA A 38 5.79 -2.59 -1.38
CA ALA A 38 6.82 -3.23 -2.18
C ALA A 38 6.28 -3.63 -3.56
N TYR A 39 5.04 -4.09 -3.61
CA TYR A 39 4.41 -4.45 -4.88
C TYR A 39 4.29 -3.23 -5.80
N ILE A 40 3.91 -2.09 -5.25
CA ILE A 40 3.81 -0.85 -6.01
C ILE A 40 5.19 -0.40 -6.46
N GLU A 41 6.17 -0.45 -5.57
CA GLU A 41 7.54 -0.04 -5.88
C GLU A 41 8.17 -0.90 -6.97
N ALA A 42 7.78 -2.17 -7.05
CA ALA A 42 8.32 -3.05 -8.07
C ALA A 42 8.00 -2.55 -9.48
N ALA A 43 6.98 -1.72 -9.63
CA ALA A 43 6.60 -1.17 -10.93
C ALA A 43 7.12 0.25 -11.12
N ARG A 44 8.00 0.73 -10.25
CA ARG A 44 8.46 2.12 -10.26
C ARG A 44 9.00 2.54 -11.63
N LYS A 45 9.70 1.65 -12.31
CA LYS A 45 10.32 1.97 -13.60
C LYS A 45 9.32 1.95 -14.76
N ARG A 46 8.10 1.54 -14.50
CA ARG A 46 7.04 1.51 -15.50
C ARG A 46 5.92 2.43 -15.03
N PRO A 47 5.96 3.72 -15.40
CA PRO A 47 5.06 4.71 -14.81
C PRO A 47 3.57 4.36 -14.90
N GLU A 48 3.13 3.79 -16.01
CA GLU A 48 1.73 3.43 -16.16
C GLU A 48 1.33 2.33 -15.19
N GLU A 49 2.19 1.33 -15.07
CA GLU A 49 1.91 0.22 -14.16
C GLU A 49 2.01 0.69 -12.71
N PHE A 50 2.96 1.54 -12.40
CA PHE A 50 3.12 2.10 -11.06
C PHE A 50 1.86 2.84 -10.63
N GLU A 51 1.35 3.72 -11.48
CA GLU A 51 0.14 4.47 -11.16
C GLU A 51 -1.06 3.56 -11.01
N LYS A 52 -1.16 2.54 -11.86
CA LYS A 52 -2.26 1.60 -11.80
C LYS A 52 -2.27 0.86 -10.46
N ARG A 53 -1.11 0.37 -10.05
CA ARG A 53 -1.01 -0.35 -8.78
C ARG A 53 -1.29 0.56 -7.60
N LEU A 54 -0.76 1.78 -7.65
CA LEU A 54 -0.97 2.74 -6.57
C LEU A 54 -2.44 3.13 -6.46
N ASN A 55 -3.06 3.45 -7.58
CA ASN A 55 -4.47 3.83 -7.57
C ASN A 55 -5.35 2.68 -7.09
N ASN A 56 -5.04 1.45 -7.50
CA ASN A 56 -5.79 0.30 -7.04
C ASN A 56 -5.69 0.14 -5.52
N PHE A 57 -4.48 0.30 -5.00
CA PHE A 57 -4.27 0.21 -3.56
C PHE A 57 -5.03 1.31 -2.82
N ILE A 58 -4.98 2.54 -3.34
CA ILE A 58 -5.68 3.67 -2.73
C ILE A 58 -7.18 3.41 -2.70
N ASN A 59 -7.74 2.94 -3.82
CA ASN A 59 -9.17 2.67 -3.89
C ASN A 59 -9.60 1.59 -2.92
N LYS A 60 -8.82 0.52 -2.82
CA LYS A 60 -9.14 -0.57 -1.88
C LYS A 60 -9.00 -0.11 -0.44
N THR A 61 -8.01 0.72 -0.17
CA THR A 61 -7.81 1.27 1.16
C THR A 61 -8.97 2.18 1.55
N LYS A 62 -9.44 2.99 0.62
CA LYS A 62 -10.58 3.86 0.87
C LYS A 62 -11.82 3.06 1.26
N ASP A 63 -12.02 1.92 0.63
CA ASP A 63 -13.15 1.04 0.93
C ASP A 63 -12.87 0.16 2.13
N ASN A 64 -11.67 0.26 2.71
CA ASN A 64 -11.23 -0.55 3.83
C ASN A 64 -11.28 -2.05 3.51
N LYS A 65 -10.80 -2.40 2.31
CA LYS A 65 -10.78 -3.79 1.85
C LYS A 65 -9.36 -4.26 1.64
N ILE A 66 -9.14 -5.56 1.89
CA ILE A 66 -7.86 -6.20 1.58
C ILE A 66 -7.88 -6.60 0.12
N ILE A 67 -6.77 -6.34 -0.58
CA ILE A 67 -6.64 -6.76 -1.97
C ILE A 67 -6.45 -8.27 -2.01
N ALA A 68 -7.34 -8.95 -2.71
CA ALA A 68 -7.26 -10.40 -2.86
C ALA A 68 -6.14 -10.76 -3.83
N GLY A 69 -5.70 -12.01 -3.78
CA GLY A 69 -4.72 -12.52 -4.72
C GLY A 69 -3.40 -12.92 -4.11
N PHE A 70 -3.11 -12.48 -2.90
CA PHE A 70 -1.93 -12.96 -2.17
C PHE A 70 -2.40 -13.99 -1.15
N GLY A 71 -2.05 -15.24 -1.37
CA GLY A 71 -2.46 -16.30 -0.48
C GLY A 71 -2.02 -16.01 0.95
N GLY A 72 -2.98 -16.04 1.87
CA GLY A 72 -2.68 -15.87 3.27
C GLY A 72 -2.43 -14.45 3.73
N ILE A 73 -2.53 -13.46 2.86
CA ILE A 73 -2.28 -12.07 3.25
C ILE A 73 -3.32 -11.58 4.24
N ASP A 74 -4.49 -12.18 4.26
CA ASP A 74 -5.56 -11.82 5.20
C ASP A 74 -5.10 -11.91 6.64
N LYS A 75 -4.12 -12.74 6.91
CA LYS A 75 -3.59 -12.90 8.26
C LYS A 75 -2.99 -11.62 8.81
N TYR A 76 -2.58 -10.73 7.94
CA TYR A 76 -1.86 -9.52 8.35
C TYR A 76 -2.77 -8.30 8.45
N TYR A 77 -3.99 -8.44 8.06
CA TYR A 77 -4.94 -7.33 8.15
C TYR A 77 -5.43 -7.18 9.59
#